data_5bfcfc24c5a5c847f46af5563c5f6f8c
#
_entry.id   5bfcfc24c5a5c847f46af5563c5f6f8c
#
_cell.length_a   1.000
_cell.length_b   1.000
_cell.length_c   1.000
_cell.angle_alpha   90.00
_cell.angle_beta   90.00
_cell.angle_gamma   90.00
#
_symmetry.space_group_name_H-M   'P 1'
#
loop_
_entity.id
_entity.type
_entity.pdbx_description
1 polymer ?
#
loop_
_entity_poly.entity_id
_entity_poly.type
_entity_poly.pdbx_seq_one_letter_code
_entity_poly.pdbx_strand_id
1 'polypeptide(L)'
;MLRAGMILTVQKMSFDFSKRVAVAARLLAVAGLAAVAGACGPAPPAPRAGPLRVLATTTIVADLARQIGGDRVAVECLMAAGIDPHSYKPTPRDADRLATADVVVANGLHLEGRLAELLERLGRRRPVVAVGEALPQDDLLSAGGDRHDPHVWFDPRLWARCGTELADALARIDPPGAEGYAARGRDYAARLTTLDAAVRDRLAGIPEERRVLVTAHAAFRYFGRAYGVEVVGVQGTSTESEAGLADINRLVELVVTRRIPAVFIETSVSDRSVAALREGAAARGHEVSLGGTLLSDSLGGPGSGAETLEAALRANAATIAAALGSSTP
;
A
#
# COMPACT_ATOMS: atom_id res chain seq x y z
N MET A 1 -49.06 -48.87 77.08
CA MET A 1 -50.53 -48.69 77.01
C MET A 1 -50.86 -47.58 75.95
N LEU A 2 -51.86 -47.87 75.15
CA LEU A 2 -52.61 -47.03 74.21
C LEU A 2 -52.01 -46.76 72.86
N ARG A 3 -52.58 -47.48 71.92
CA ARG A 3 -52.59 -47.24 70.41
C ARG A 3 -53.44 -46.05 70.10
N ALA A 4 -53.03 -45.26 69.15
CA ALA A 4 -53.88 -44.35 68.35
C ALA A 4 -53.58 -44.55 66.87
N GLY A 5 -54.59 -45.06 66.18
CA GLY A 5 -54.53 -45.33 64.75
C GLY A 5 -54.73 -44.04 63.94
N MET A 6 -53.98 -43.91 62.85
CA MET A 6 -54.11 -42.80 61.91
C MET A 6 -54.70 -43.34 60.62
N ILE A 7 -55.92 -42.91 60.29
CA ILE A 7 -56.64 -43.26 59.11
C ILE A 7 -56.10 -42.37 57.96
N LEU A 8 -55.44 -42.98 56.95
CA LEU A 8 -55.08 -42.27 55.74
C LEU A 8 -56.25 -42.19 54.78
N THR A 9 -56.70 -40.96 54.51
CA THR A 9 -57.71 -40.70 53.53
C THR A 9 -57.00 -40.56 52.15
N VAL A 10 -57.23 -41.52 51.26
CA VAL A 10 -56.71 -41.47 49.87
C VAL A 10 -57.67 -40.62 49.03
N GLN A 11 -57.20 -39.41 48.69
CA GLN A 11 -57.89 -38.48 47.81
C GLN A 11 -57.58 -38.90 46.37
N LYS A 12 -58.60 -39.37 45.64
CA LYS A 12 -58.49 -39.64 44.13
C LYS A 12 -58.29 -38.35 43.37
N MET A 13 -57.06 -38.10 42.93
CA MET A 13 -56.80 -37.11 41.96
C MET A 13 -57.24 -37.64 40.58
N SER A 14 -58.33 -37.14 40.00
CA SER A 14 -58.71 -37.38 38.60
C SER A 14 -57.78 -36.56 37.69
N PHE A 15 -56.93 -37.25 37.00
CA PHE A 15 -55.96 -36.66 36.07
C PHE A 15 -56.65 -36.37 34.73
N ASP A 16 -56.98 -35.10 34.48
CA ASP A 16 -57.60 -34.66 33.25
C ASP A 16 -56.60 -34.64 32.08
N PHE A 17 -56.50 -35.74 31.33
CA PHE A 17 -55.62 -35.97 30.19
C PHE A 17 -55.89 -35.03 29.03
N SER A 18 -57.13 -34.53 28.91
CA SER A 18 -57.55 -33.68 27.81
C SER A 18 -56.91 -32.28 27.85
N LYS A 19 -56.65 -31.74 29.02
CA LYS A 19 -55.98 -30.42 29.18
C LYS A 19 -54.48 -30.45 28.91
N ARG A 20 -53.83 -31.57 29.10
CA ARG A 20 -52.38 -31.72 28.77
C ARG A 20 -52.13 -31.82 27.28
N VAL A 21 -53.01 -32.48 26.53
CA VAL A 21 -52.92 -32.58 25.07
C VAL A 21 -53.15 -31.23 24.42
N ALA A 22 -54.07 -30.40 24.90
CA ALA A 22 -54.32 -29.05 24.39
C ALA A 22 -53.16 -28.08 24.68
N VAL A 23 -52.45 -28.21 25.82
CA VAL A 23 -51.26 -27.38 26.12
C VAL A 23 -50.06 -27.81 25.29
N ALA A 24 -49.85 -29.10 25.08
CA ALA A 24 -48.75 -29.59 24.24
C ALA A 24 -48.92 -29.20 22.75
N ALA A 25 -50.17 -29.27 22.24
CA ALA A 25 -50.43 -28.81 20.86
C ALA A 25 -50.26 -27.31 20.66
N ARG A 26 -50.58 -26.48 21.68
CA ARG A 26 -50.34 -25.03 21.61
C ARG A 26 -48.85 -24.67 21.68
N LEU A 27 -48.07 -25.41 22.50
CA LEU A 27 -46.62 -25.18 22.57
C LEU A 27 -45.88 -25.59 21.28
N LEU A 28 -46.29 -26.67 20.63
CA LEU A 28 -45.79 -27.08 19.32
C LEU A 28 -46.13 -26.11 18.19
N ALA A 29 -47.35 -25.52 18.22
CA ALA A 29 -47.73 -24.51 17.23
C ALA A 29 -46.96 -23.19 17.38
N VAL A 30 -46.62 -22.77 18.62
CA VAL A 30 -45.81 -21.56 18.87
C VAL A 30 -44.36 -21.80 18.52
N ALA A 31 -43.81 -23.00 18.77
CA ALA A 31 -42.45 -23.37 18.39
C ALA A 31 -42.29 -23.44 16.85
N GLY A 32 -43.29 -23.90 16.12
CA GLY A 32 -43.33 -23.95 14.65
C GLY A 32 -43.36 -22.54 14.02
N LEU A 33 -44.09 -21.57 14.60
CA LEU A 33 -44.13 -20.20 14.13
C LEU A 33 -42.84 -19.43 14.42
N ALA A 34 -42.14 -19.71 15.51
CA ALA A 34 -40.86 -19.09 15.83
C ALA A 34 -39.70 -19.56 14.93
N ALA A 35 -39.80 -20.80 14.41
CA ALA A 35 -38.77 -21.34 13.50
C ALA A 35 -38.84 -20.75 12.08
N VAL A 36 -40.00 -20.22 11.66
CA VAL A 36 -40.16 -19.56 10.33
C VAL A 36 -39.76 -18.08 10.39
N ALA A 37 -39.82 -17.43 11.54
CA ALA A 37 -39.41 -16.03 11.70
C ALA A 37 -37.89 -15.83 11.79
N GLY A 38 -37.07 -16.91 12.01
CA GLY A 38 -35.62 -16.84 12.12
C GLY A 38 -34.84 -16.87 10.79
N ALA A 39 -35.49 -17.01 9.63
CA ALA A 39 -34.86 -17.15 8.32
C ALA A 39 -34.77 -15.84 7.49
N CYS A 40 -35.23 -14.70 8.04
CA CYS A 40 -35.01 -13.38 7.43
C CYS A 40 -33.74 -12.74 7.99
N GLY A 41 -32.57 -13.35 7.76
CA GLY A 41 -31.32 -12.59 7.72
C GLY A 41 -31.42 -11.56 6.59
N PRO A 42 -30.71 -10.40 6.69
CA PRO A 42 -30.66 -9.45 5.60
C PRO A 42 -30.26 -10.20 4.32
N ALA A 43 -31.07 -10.08 3.27
CA ALA A 43 -30.76 -10.69 1.99
C ALA A 43 -29.34 -10.28 1.58
N PRO A 44 -28.51 -11.19 1.04
CA PRO A 44 -27.21 -10.81 0.55
C PRO A 44 -27.39 -9.66 -0.45
N PRO A 45 -26.53 -8.62 -0.38
CA PRO A 45 -26.62 -7.49 -1.30
C PRO A 45 -26.69 -8.01 -2.73
N ALA A 46 -27.59 -7.44 -3.53
CA ALA A 46 -27.74 -7.82 -4.93
C ALA A 46 -26.40 -7.78 -5.65
N PRO A 47 -26.11 -8.73 -6.55
CA PRO A 47 -24.86 -8.73 -7.29
C PRO A 47 -24.68 -7.40 -8.00
N ARG A 48 -23.51 -6.78 -7.82
CA ARG A 48 -23.20 -5.50 -8.44
C ARG A 48 -23.20 -5.66 -9.97
N ALA A 49 -23.84 -4.76 -10.68
CA ALA A 49 -23.78 -4.70 -12.12
C ALA A 49 -22.49 -3.98 -12.55
N GLY A 50 -21.44 -4.74 -12.87
CA GLY A 50 -20.16 -4.23 -13.36
C GLY A 50 -19.03 -4.17 -12.30
N PRO A 51 -17.80 -3.81 -12.73
CA PRO A 51 -16.64 -3.78 -11.87
C PRO A 51 -16.71 -2.65 -10.83
N LEU A 52 -15.99 -2.82 -9.70
CA LEU A 52 -15.76 -1.76 -8.72
C LEU A 52 -14.97 -0.61 -9.35
N ARG A 53 -15.46 0.61 -9.22
CA ARG A 53 -14.72 1.80 -9.64
C ARG A 53 -13.71 2.16 -8.56
N VAL A 54 -12.43 1.85 -8.83
CA VAL A 54 -11.30 2.13 -7.95
C VAL A 54 -10.62 3.40 -8.42
N LEU A 55 -10.48 4.40 -7.54
CA LEU A 55 -9.62 5.54 -7.78
C LEU A 55 -8.34 5.36 -6.96
N ALA A 56 -7.23 5.14 -7.63
CA ALA A 56 -5.91 5.08 -7.02
C ALA A 56 -5.24 6.45 -7.03
N THR A 57 -4.51 6.80 -5.99
CA THR A 57 -3.86 8.12 -5.87
C THR A 57 -2.68 8.27 -6.83
N THR A 58 -1.78 7.28 -6.89
CA THR A 58 -0.57 7.28 -7.72
C THR A 58 -0.58 6.14 -8.73
N THR A 59 0.32 6.20 -9.72
CA THR A 59 0.49 5.12 -10.71
C THR A 59 0.94 3.80 -10.05
N ILE A 60 1.73 3.87 -8.98
CA ILE A 60 2.22 2.72 -8.21
C ILE A 60 1.04 2.00 -7.53
N VAL A 61 0.18 2.77 -6.86
CA VAL A 61 -1.03 2.25 -6.21
C VAL A 61 -2.05 1.76 -7.24
N ALA A 62 -2.13 2.43 -8.41
CA ALA A 62 -3.00 2.01 -9.50
C ALA A 62 -2.56 0.66 -10.11
N ASP A 63 -1.25 0.43 -10.25
CA ASP A 63 -0.72 -0.87 -10.64
C ASP A 63 -1.11 -1.94 -9.63
N LEU A 64 -0.85 -1.71 -8.33
CA LEU A 64 -1.26 -2.63 -7.27
C LEU A 64 -2.75 -2.97 -7.34
N ALA A 65 -3.60 -1.95 -7.51
CA ALA A 65 -5.05 -2.14 -7.58
C ALA A 65 -5.46 -3.01 -8.79
N ARG A 66 -4.79 -2.85 -9.95
CA ARG A 66 -5.01 -3.70 -11.13
C ARG A 66 -4.54 -5.14 -10.90
N GLN A 67 -3.34 -5.31 -10.31
CA GLN A 67 -2.77 -6.63 -10.02
C GLN A 67 -3.67 -7.45 -9.08
N ILE A 68 -4.22 -6.83 -8.05
CA ILE A 68 -5.05 -7.50 -7.05
C ILE A 68 -6.52 -7.59 -7.51
N GLY A 69 -7.05 -6.53 -8.09
CA GLY A 69 -8.46 -6.42 -8.47
C GLY A 69 -8.83 -7.27 -9.70
N GLY A 70 -7.92 -7.36 -10.69
CA GLY A 70 -8.20 -8.03 -11.97
C GLY A 70 -9.43 -7.42 -12.66
N ASP A 71 -10.20 -8.25 -13.36
CA ASP A 71 -11.38 -7.82 -14.12
C ASP A 71 -12.57 -7.36 -13.25
N ARG A 72 -12.48 -7.57 -11.92
CA ARG A 72 -13.53 -7.12 -10.99
C ARG A 72 -13.40 -5.66 -10.61
N VAL A 73 -12.35 -4.96 -11.00
CA VAL A 73 -12.13 -3.55 -10.73
C VAL A 73 -11.91 -2.76 -12.03
N ALA A 74 -12.42 -1.54 -12.07
CA ALA A 74 -12.09 -0.53 -13.07
C ALA A 74 -11.23 0.54 -12.38
N VAL A 75 -9.92 0.53 -12.66
CA VAL A 75 -8.96 1.39 -11.95
C VAL A 75 -8.70 2.66 -12.74
N GLU A 76 -9.02 3.78 -12.13
CA GLU A 76 -8.62 5.12 -12.54
C GLU A 76 -7.47 5.62 -11.65
N CYS A 77 -6.51 6.34 -12.22
CA CYS A 77 -5.40 6.93 -11.48
C CYS A 77 -5.59 8.43 -11.34
N LEU A 78 -5.45 8.97 -10.13
CA LEU A 78 -5.62 10.39 -9.85
C LEU A 78 -4.45 11.20 -10.42
N MET A 79 -3.23 10.80 -10.10
CA MET A 79 -1.98 11.45 -10.49
C MET A 79 -1.35 10.69 -11.65
N ALA A 80 -1.11 11.38 -12.76
CA ALA A 80 -0.46 10.79 -13.94
C ALA A 80 1.02 10.47 -13.66
N ALA A 81 1.65 9.72 -14.58
CA ALA A 81 3.08 9.46 -14.52
C ALA A 81 3.88 10.77 -14.51
N GLY A 82 4.95 10.82 -13.70
CA GLY A 82 5.80 11.99 -13.52
C GLY A 82 5.24 13.05 -12.56
N ILE A 83 4.08 12.83 -11.96
CA ILE A 83 3.54 13.75 -10.95
C ILE A 83 4.09 13.39 -9.57
N ASP A 84 4.59 14.38 -8.86
CA ASP A 84 5.06 14.29 -7.49
C ASP A 84 3.88 14.26 -6.51
N PRO A 85 3.66 13.15 -5.76
CA PRO A 85 2.55 13.02 -4.84
C PRO A 85 2.68 13.88 -3.58
N HIS A 86 3.90 14.17 -3.13
CA HIS A 86 4.13 14.96 -1.92
C HIS A 86 3.63 16.40 -2.07
N SER A 87 3.87 17.00 -3.24
CA SER A 87 3.51 18.39 -3.54
C SER A 87 2.21 18.54 -4.30
N TYR A 88 1.52 17.45 -4.64
CA TYR A 88 0.29 17.45 -5.44
C TYR A 88 -0.81 18.31 -4.81
N LYS A 89 -1.38 19.19 -5.62
CA LYS A 89 -2.50 20.07 -5.23
C LYS A 89 -3.78 19.56 -5.90
N PRO A 90 -4.72 18.98 -5.12
CA PRO A 90 -5.95 18.48 -5.69
C PRO A 90 -6.79 19.62 -6.29
N THR A 91 -7.39 19.34 -7.44
CA THR A 91 -8.30 20.23 -8.16
C THR A 91 -9.77 19.94 -7.78
N PRO A 92 -10.71 20.85 -8.09
CA PRO A 92 -12.14 20.55 -7.92
C PRO A 92 -12.58 19.29 -8.66
N ARG A 93 -12.04 19.02 -9.87
CA ARG A 93 -12.30 17.79 -10.63
C ARG A 93 -11.86 16.52 -9.88
N ASP A 94 -10.74 16.61 -9.16
CA ASP A 94 -10.27 15.46 -8.36
C ASP A 94 -11.20 15.18 -7.19
N ALA A 95 -11.78 16.23 -6.58
CA ALA A 95 -12.79 16.06 -5.55
C ALA A 95 -14.05 15.33 -6.10
N ASP A 96 -14.48 15.62 -7.33
CA ASP A 96 -15.59 14.93 -7.99
C ASP A 96 -15.25 13.46 -8.27
N ARG A 97 -14.04 13.19 -8.76
CA ARG A 97 -13.55 11.81 -9.00
C ARG A 97 -13.49 11.01 -7.69
N LEU A 98 -12.94 11.61 -6.64
CA LEU A 98 -12.92 11.03 -5.30
C LEU A 98 -14.34 10.76 -4.77
N ALA A 99 -15.27 11.68 -5.01
CA ALA A 99 -16.66 11.56 -4.57
C ALA A 99 -17.46 10.49 -5.34
N THR A 100 -17.08 10.11 -6.54
CA THR A 100 -17.78 9.15 -7.39
C THR A 100 -17.18 7.74 -7.38
N ALA A 101 -15.95 7.55 -6.92
CA ALA A 101 -15.32 6.25 -6.78
C ALA A 101 -16.07 5.37 -5.77
N ASP A 102 -16.08 4.06 -5.98
CA ASP A 102 -16.64 3.10 -5.03
C ASP A 102 -15.66 2.82 -3.89
N VAL A 103 -14.36 2.85 -4.20
CA VAL A 103 -13.25 2.76 -3.25
C VAL A 103 -12.09 3.64 -3.73
N VAL A 104 -11.44 4.32 -2.80
CA VAL A 104 -10.19 5.03 -3.05
C VAL A 104 -9.05 4.23 -2.45
N VAL A 105 -7.97 4.03 -3.20
CA VAL A 105 -6.76 3.36 -2.74
C VAL A 105 -5.62 4.38 -2.75
N ALA A 106 -4.95 4.52 -1.63
CA ALA A 106 -3.83 5.42 -1.40
C ALA A 106 -2.63 4.65 -0.84
N ASN A 107 -1.44 5.21 -0.97
CA ASN A 107 -0.27 4.67 -0.27
C ASN A 107 -0.39 4.89 1.25
N GLY A 108 -0.79 6.07 1.67
CA GLY A 108 -0.74 6.47 3.07
C GLY A 108 0.66 6.89 3.51
N LEU A 109 0.92 6.84 4.82
CA LEU A 109 2.20 7.23 5.42
C LEU A 109 2.61 8.68 5.04
N HIS A 110 1.63 9.55 4.85
CA HIS A 110 1.81 10.94 4.40
C HIS A 110 2.42 11.13 3.00
N LEU A 111 2.46 10.10 2.14
CA LEU A 111 2.92 10.27 0.77
C LEU A 111 2.11 11.33 0.04
N GLU A 112 0.78 11.27 0.15
CA GLU A 112 -0.13 12.13 -0.59
C GLU A 112 -0.24 13.56 -0.01
N GLY A 113 0.66 13.94 0.88
CA GLY A 113 0.84 15.31 1.38
C GLY A 113 -0.48 16.04 1.64
N ARG A 114 -0.78 17.05 0.82
CA ARG A 114 -1.97 17.89 0.94
C ARG A 114 -3.31 17.18 0.68
N LEU A 115 -3.27 16.02 0.03
CA LEU A 115 -4.47 15.22 -0.22
C LEU A 115 -4.88 14.41 1.03
N ALA A 116 -3.96 14.17 1.99
CA ALA A 116 -4.18 13.31 3.15
C ALA A 116 -5.43 13.69 3.97
N GLU A 117 -5.61 14.99 4.28
CA GLU A 117 -6.79 15.44 5.01
C GLU A 117 -8.12 15.20 4.25
N LEU A 118 -8.09 15.34 2.92
CA LEU A 118 -9.26 15.07 2.08
C LEU A 118 -9.59 13.58 2.09
N LEU A 119 -8.58 12.71 2.00
CA LEU A 119 -8.73 11.26 2.08
C LEU A 119 -9.26 10.82 3.45
N GLU A 120 -8.76 11.40 4.55
CA GLU A 120 -9.27 11.13 5.90
C GLU A 120 -10.76 11.51 6.05
N ARG A 121 -11.15 12.70 5.58
CA ARG A 121 -12.55 13.13 5.60
C ARG A 121 -13.43 12.23 4.74
N LEU A 122 -12.93 11.79 3.59
CA LEU A 122 -13.62 10.87 2.69
C LEU A 122 -13.81 9.49 3.34
N GLY A 123 -12.80 8.99 4.05
CA GLY A 123 -12.80 7.70 4.74
C GLY A 123 -13.90 7.53 5.78
N ARG A 124 -14.43 8.66 6.31
CA ARG A 124 -15.59 8.64 7.23
C ARG A 124 -16.92 8.33 6.53
N ARG A 125 -16.98 8.36 5.20
CA ARG A 125 -18.21 8.24 4.41
C ARG A 125 -18.17 7.14 3.37
N ARG A 126 -16.99 6.70 2.97
CA ARG A 126 -16.78 5.65 1.95
C ARG A 126 -15.42 4.96 2.13
N PRO A 127 -15.24 3.77 1.55
CA PRO A 127 -13.99 3.03 1.67
C PRO A 127 -12.80 3.83 1.12
N VAL A 128 -11.82 4.08 1.98
CA VAL A 128 -10.47 4.55 1.64
C VAL A 128 -9.49 3.55 2.21
N VAL A 129 -8.64 2.98 1.38
CA VAL A 129 -7.63 1.98 1.74
C VAL A 129 -6.25 2.58 1.58
N ALA A 130 -5.61 2.92 2.69
CA ALA A 130 -4.21 3.38 2.73
C ALA A 130 -3.32 2.16 2.99
N VAL A 131 -2.78 1.57 1.92
CA VAL A 131 -2.15 0.24 1.98
C VAL A 131 -0.88 0.20 2.83
N GLY A 132 -0.13 1.30 2.91
CA GLY A 132 1.08 1.40 3.71
C GLY A 132 0.82 1.49 5.22
N GLU A 133 -0.36 2.00 5.62
CA GLU A 133 -0.74 2.11 7.03
C GLU A 133 -0.97 0.76 7.73
N ALA A 134 -1.17 -0.31 6.94
CA ALA A 134 -1.34 -1.66 7.45
C ALA A 134 -0.01 -2.37 7.80
N LEU A 135 1.12 -1.76 7.44
CA LEU A 135 2.42 -2.33 7.74
C LEU A 135 2.77 -2.16 9.23
N PRO A 136 3.41 -3.15 9.86
CA PRO A 136 3.89 -3.02 11.24
C PRO A 136 4.86 -1.85 11.38
N GLN A 137 4.71 -1.11 12.45
CA GLN A 137 5.55 0.06 12.79
C GLN A 137 7.04 -0.27 12.79
N ASP A 138 7.42 -1.46 13.29
CA ASP A 138 8.81 -1.92 13.37
C ASP A 138 9.44 -2.17 11.99
N ASP A 139 8.64 -2.35 10.95
CA ASP A 139 9.10 -2.53 9.58
C ASP A 139 9.28 -1.18 8.84
N LEU A 140 8.73 -0.09 9.40
CA LEU A 140 8.78 1.22 8.79
C LEU A 140 10.06 1.99 9.16
N LEU A 141 10.62 2.68 8.17
CA LEU A 141 11.74 3.59 8.37
C LEU A 141 11.22 4.95 8.89
N SER A 142 11.91 5.54 9.85
CA SER A 142 11.58 6.89 10.32
C SER A 142 11.89 7.94 9.25
N ALA A 143 10.97 8.88 9.06
CA ALA A 143 11.18 10.09 8.26
C ALA A 143 11.51 11.34 9.12
N GLY A 144 11.65 11.13 10.43
CA GLY A 144 11.87 12.18 11.44
C GLY A 144 10.59 12.57 12.19
N GLY A 145 10.70 12.87 13.47
CA GLY A 145 9.57 12.99 14.38
C GLY A 145 8.75 11.70 14.43
N ASP A 146 7.43 11.84 14.44
CA ASP A 146 6.49 10.70 14.48
C ASP A 146 6.09 10.22 13.07
N ARG A 147 6.81 10.65 12.01
CA ARG A 147 6.48 10.28 10.63
C ARG A 147 7.34 9.12 10.15
N HIS A 148 6.74 8.29 9.29
CA HIS A 148 7.40 7.21 8.60
C HIS A 148 7.71 7.58 7.15
N ASP A 149 8.75 6.97 6.61
CA ASP A 149 9.12 7.04 5.21
C ASP A 149 8.04 6.32 4.37
N PRO A 150 7.37 6.99 3.43
CA PRO A 150 6.24 6.42 2.71
C PRO A 150 6.63 5.49 1.54
N HIS A 151 7.92 5.44 1.15
CA HIS A 151 8.37 4.79 -0.09
C HIS A 151 8.53 3.26 0.04
N VAL A 152 7.56 2.62 0.67
CA VAL A 152 7.58 1.19 1.03
C VAL A 152 7.62 0.25 -0.17
N TRP A 153 7.21 0.70 -1.35
CA TRP A 153 7.22 -0.09 -2.60
C TRP A 153 8.62 -0.45 -3.10
N PHE A 154 9.64 0.21 -2.58
CA PHE A 154 11.02 -0.10 -2.89
C PHE A 154 11.58 -1.32 -2.14
N ASP A 155 10.84 -1.88 -1.18
CA ASP A 155 11.06 -3.21 -0.63
C ASP A 155 9.93 -4.14 -1.12
N PRO A 156 10.18 -5.04 -2.10
CA PRO A 156 9.15 -5.93 -2.64
C PRO A 156 8.44 -6.78 -1.59
N ARG A 157 9.09 -7.07 -0.46
CA ARG A 157 8.49 -7.84 0.64
C ARG A 157 7.44 -7.03 1.39
N LEU A 158 7.70 -5.74 1.63
CA LEU A 158 6.71 -4.84 2.23
C LEU A 158 5.55 -4.60 1.26
N TRP A 159 5.86 -4.39 -0.02
CA TRP A 159 4.82 -4.16 -1.02
C TRP A 159 3.92 -5.38 -1.24
N ALA A 160 4.45 -6.59 -1.11
CA ALA A 160 3.64 -7.81 -1.11
C ALA A 160 2.61 -7.82 0.03
N ARG A 161 2.97 -7.30 1.22
CA ARG A 161 2.04 -7.15 2.36
C ARG A 161 0.99 -6.08 2.09
N CYS A 162 1.36 -4.95 1.46
CA CYS A 162 0.39 -3.96 0.97
C CYS A 162 -0.61 -4.59 -0.02
N GLY A 163 -0.15 -5.49 -0.88
CA GLY A 163 -1.00 -6.27 -1.78
C GLY A 163 -1.98 -7.20 -1.06
N THR A 164 -1.55 -7.83 0.04
CA THR A 164 -2.41 -8.66 0.89
C THR A 164 -3.49 -7.81 1.56
N GLU A 165 -3.11 -6.68 2.16
CA GLU A 165 -4.08 -5.75 2.77
C GLU A 165 -5.13 -5.27 1.75
N LEU A 166 -4.69 -4.92 0.54
CA LEU A 166 -5.63 -4.50 -0.51
C LEU A 166 -6.57 -5.65 -0.91
N ALA A 167 -6.07 -6.89 -1.00
CA ALA A 167 -6.90 -8.06 -1.29
C ALA A 167 -7.98 -8.26 -0.22
N ASP A 168 -7.61 -8.16 1.05
CA ASP A 168 -8.53 -8.28 2.18
C ASP A 168 -9.54 -7.14 2.22
N ALA A 169 -9.11 -5.91 1.94
CA ALA A 169 -9.99 -4.75 1.85
C ALA A 169 -11.02 -4.90 0.72
N LEU A 170 -10.58 -5.31 -0.48
CA LEU A 170 -11.47 -5.57 -1.61
C LEU A 170 -12.44 -6.73 -1.32
N ALA A 171 -11.99 -7.78 -0.62
CA ALA A 171 -12.86 -8.89 -0.21
C ALA A 171 -13.98 -8.44 0.76
N ARG A 172 -13.69 -7.49 1.64
CA ARG A 172 -14.71 -6.88 2.52
C ARG A 172 -15.72 -6.02 1.75
N ILE A 173 -15.26 -5.31 0.71
CA ILE A 173 -16.09 -4.40 -0.09
C ILE A 173 -16.93 -5.16 -1.14
N ASP A 174 -16.36 -6.20 -1.74
CA ASP A 174 -16.95 -7.04 -2.77
C ASP A 174 -16.79 -8.52 -2.41
N PRO A 175 -17.56 -9.05 -1.44
CA PRO A 175 -17.45 -10.44 -0.97
C PRO A 175 -17.53 -11.51 -2.07
N PRO A 176 -18.31 -11.35 -3.16
CA PRO A 176 -18.29 -12.32 -4.26
C PRO A 176 -16.95 -12.47 -4.99
N GLY A 177 -16.06 -11.48 -4.86
CA GLY A 177 -14.71 -11.49 -5.44
C GLY A 177 -13.61 -11.99 -4.52
N ALA A 178 -13.91 -12.29 -3.25
CA ALA A 178 -12.95 -12.52 -2.18
C ALA A 178 -11.87 -13.58 -2.52
N GLU A 179 -12.28 -14.75 -3.02
CA GLU A 179 -11.36 -15.82 -3.40
C GLU A 179 -10.41 -15.38 -4.53
N GLY A 180 -10.94 -14.68 -5.53
CA GLY A 180 -10.16 -14.14 -6.65
C GLY A 180 -9.14 -13.09 -6.20
N TYR A 181 -9.50 -12.18 -5.30
CA TYR A 181 -8.57 -11.20 -4.74
C TYR A 181 -7.45 -11.86 -3.95
N ALA A 182 -7.80 -12.80 -3.07
CA ALA A 182 -6.82 -13.55 -2.28
C ALA A 182 -5.86 -14.37 -3.16
N ALA A 183 -6.36 -15.02 -4.22
CA ALA A 183 -5.53 -15.76 -5.17
C ALA A 183 -4.53 -14.83 -5.88
N ARG A 184 -5.00 -13.73 -6.47
CA ARG A 184 -4.14 -12.75 -7.14
C ARG A 184 -3.16 -12.08 -6.18
N GLY A 185 -3.54 -11.85 -4.92
CA GLY A 185 -2.61 -11.36 -3.88
C GLY A 185 -1.44 -12.31 -3.64
N ARG A 186 -1.72 -13.63 -3.54
CA ARG A 186 -0.66 -14.65 -3.40
C ARG A 186 0.24 -14.72 -4.64
N ASP A 187 -0.35 -14.71 -5.83
CA ASP A 187 0.40 -14.76 -7.09
C ASP A 187 1.29 -13.51 -7.25
N TYR A 188 0.78 -12.34 -6.89
CA TYR A 188 1.56 -11.10 -6.91
C TYR A 188 2.72 -11.15 -5.92
N ALA A 189 2.50 -11.63 -4.69
CA ALA A 189 3.56 -11.79 -3.69
C ALA A 189 4.66 -12.77 -4.18
N ALA A 190 4.31 -13.86 -4.86
CA ALA A 190 5.27 -14.79 -5.45
C ALA A 190 6.10 -14.11 -6.55
N ARG A 191 5.48 -13.30 -7.42
CA ARG A 191 6.22 -12.53 -8.43
C ARG A 191 7.16 -11.50 -7.80
N LEU A 192 6.72 -10.80 -6.74
CA LEU A 192 7.56 -9.85 -6.02
C LEU A 192 8.75 -10.53 -5.33
N THR A 193 8.59 -11.76 -4.84
CA THR A 193 9.71 -12.57 -4.31
C THR A 193 10.75 -12.87 -5.41
N THR A 194 10.28 -13.23 -6.61
CA THR A 194 11.15 -13.44 -7.77
C THR A 194 11.84 -12.15 -8.22
N LEU A 195 11.12 -11.03 -8.16
CA LEU A 195 11.66 -9.71 -8.45
C LEU A 195 12.77 -9.31 -7.46
N ASP A 196 12.55 -9.52 -6.13
CA ASP A 196 13.54 -9.22 -5.09
C ASP A 196 14.87 -9.93 -5.37
N ALA A 197 14.81 -11.24 -5.70
CA ALA A 197 16.00 -12.01 -6.07
C ALA A 197 16.69 -11.43 -7.33
N ALA A 198 15.94 -11.15 -8.37
CA ALA A 198 16.49 -10.62 -9.63
C ALA A 198 17.11 -9.22 -9.47
N VAL A 199 16.54 -8.35 -8.64
CA VAL A 199 17.13 -7.04 -8.31
C VAL A 199 18.42 -7.22 -7.52
N ARG A 200 18.42 -8.11 -6.53
CA ARG A 200 19.60 -8.44 -5.72
C ARG A 200 20.77 -8.94 -6.58
N ASP A 201 20.49 -9.90 -7.47
CA ASP A 201 21.47 -10.45 -8.40
C ASP A 201 22.01 -9.36 -9.34
N ARG A 202 21.15 -8.46 -9.83
CA ARG A 202 21.57 -7.36 -10.69
C ARG A 202 22.53 -6.39 -10.02
N LEU A 203 22.35 -6.15 -8.71
CA LEU A 203 23.17 -5.22 -7.94
C LEU A 203 24.42 -5.88 -7.33
N ALA A 204 24.52 -7.21 -7.32
CA ALA A 204 25.61 -7.96 -6.69
C ALA A 204 26.98 -7.60 -7.27
N GLY A 205 27.05 -7.21 -8.55
CA GLY A 205 28.30 -6.80 -9.23
C GLY A 205 28.80 -5.41 -8.88
N ILE A 206 28.06 -4.62 -8.09
CA ILE A 206 28.52 -3.28 -7.65
C ILE A 206 29.52 -3.47 -6.50
N PRO A 207 30.76 -2.93 -6.60
CA PRO A 207 31.72 -2.94 -5.51
C PRO A 207 31.17 -2.27 -4.25
N GLU A 208 31.48 -2.78 -3.06
CA GLU A 208 30.91 -2.30 -1.79
C GLU A 208 31.16 -0.80 -1.57
N GLU A 209 32.35 -0.33 -1.88
CA GLU A 209 32.77 1.08 -1.77
C GLU A 209 32.00 2.02 -2.73
N ARG A 210 31.33 1.47 -3.76
CA ARG A 210 30.52 2.21 -4.73
C ARG A 210 29.02 2.09 -4.49
N ARG A 211 28.60 1.33 -3.48
CA ARG A 211 27.18 1.15 -3.15
C ARG A 211 26.57 2.37 -2.44
N VAL A 212 26.73 3.53 -3.07
CA VAL A 212 26.16 4.79 -2.63
C VAL A 212 25.28 5.36 -3.73
N LEU A 213 24.00 5.45 -3.46
CA LEU A 213 22.98 5.97 -4.36
C LEU A 213 22.62 7.40 -3.95
N VAL A 214 23.04 8.38 -4.76
CA VAL A 214 22.72 9.79 -4.55
C VAL A 214 21.62 10.20 -5.51
N THR A 215 20.47 10.65 -4.97
CA THR A 215 19.22 10.95 -5.71
C THR A 215 18.70 12.34 -5.39
N ALA A 216 17.71 12.84 -6.15
CA ALA A 216 17.10 14.15 -5.92
C ALA A 216 16.41 14.22 -4.55
N HIS A 217 15.72 13.15 -4.11
CA HIS A 217 15.18 13.05 -2.75
C HIS A 217 15.40 11.63 -2.17
N ALA A 218 15.16 11.46 -0.88
CA ALA A 218 15.48 10.22 -0.16
C ALA A 218 14.41 9.12 -0.30
N ALA A 219 13.86 8.92 -1.53
CA ALA A 219 12.83 7.90 -1.79
C ALA A 219 13.34 6.46 -1.67
N PHE A 220 14.62 6.23 -1.97
CA PHE A 220 15.17 4.88 -2.15
C PHE A 220 15.65 4.22 -0.85
N ARG A 221 15.28 4.73 0.33
CA ARG A 221 15.82 4.22 1.61
C ARG A 221 15.40 2.76 1.90
N TYR A 222 14.19 2.36 1.53
CA TYR A 222 13.78 0.96 1.62
C TYR A 222 14.53 0.07 0.62
N PHE A 223 14.80 0.59 -0.59
CA PHE A 223 15.69 -0.08 -1.55
C PHE A 223 17.09 -0.26 -0.95
N GLY A 224 17.65 0.79 -0.37
CA GLY A 224 18.95 0.74 0.31
C GLY A 224 19.00 -0.33 1.38
N ARG A 225 17.99 -0.38 2.25
CA ARG A 225 17.86 -1.41 3.29
C ARG A 225 17.75 -2.82 2.72
N ALA A 226 16.95 -3.00 1.65
CA ALA A 226 16.73 -4.32 1.05
C ALA A 226 17.97 -4.88 0.33
N TYR A 227 18.78 -4.01 -0.28
CA TYR A 227 19.85 -4.43 -1.19
C TYR A 227 21.27 -4.04 -0.73
N GLY A 228 21.42 -3.47 0.46
CA GLY A 228 22.74 -3.09 1.00
C GLY A 228 23.37 -1.93 0.23
N VAL A 229 22.57 -0.91 -0.13
CA VAL A 229 23.01 0.32 -0.79
C VAL A 229 22.78 1.49 0.16
N GLU A 230 23.79 2.30 0.41
CA GLU A 230 23.63 3.56 1.15
C GLU A 230 22.86 4.55 0.28
N VAL A 231 21.82 5.16 0.80
CA VAL A 231 20.97 6.11 0.06
C VAL A 231 21.13 7.50 0.65
N VAL A 232 21.42 8.47 -0.22
CA VAL A 232 21.60 9.87 0.14
C VAL A 232 20.73 10.72 -0.80
N GLY A 233 19.64 11.28 -0.29
CA GLY A 233 18.83 12.24 -1.02
C GLY A 233 19.36 13.65 -0.87
N VAL A 234 19.30 14.45 -1.94
CA VAL A 234 19.56 15.89 -1.85
C VAL A 234 18.49 16.57 -1.00
N GLN A 235 17.22 16.15 -1.20
CA GLN A 235 16.11 16.48 -0.30
C GLN A 235 15.81 15.31 0.66
N GLY A 236 15.03 15.60 1.70
CA GLY A 236 14.54 14.57 2.62
C GLY A 236 13.61 13.56 1.96
N THR A 237 12.83 12.84 2.79
CA THR A 237 11.81 11.86 2.34
C THR A 237 10.54 12.51 1.78
N SER A 238 10.40 13.83 1.87
CA SER A 238 9.34 14.63 1.25
C SER A 238 9.96 15.73 0.41
N THR A 239 9.34 16.04 -0.71
CA THR A 239 9.73 17.10 -1.64
C THR A 239 9.02 18.43 -1.37
N GLU A 240 8.18 18.52 -0.33
CA GLU A 240 7.46 19.76 0.03
C GLU A 240 8.40 20.92 0.39
N SER A 241 9.61 20.60 0.83
CA SER A 241 10.66 21.58 1.12
C SER A 241 11.86 21.38 0.21
N GLU A 242 12.30 22.43 -0.45
CA GLU A 242 13.54 22.40 -1.25
C GLU A 242 14.78 22.25 -0.37
N ALA A 243 15.84 21.63 -0.91
CA ALA A 243 17.13 21.53 -0.24
C ALA A 243 17.77 22.93 -0.07
N GLY A 244 18.23 23.23 1.13
CA GLY A 244 18.97 24.45 1.37
C GLY A 244 20.41 24.41 0.80
N LEU A 245 21.03 25.58 0.59
CA LEU A 245 22.42 25.66 0.13
C LEU A 245 23.39 24.90 1.06
N ALA A 246 23.13 24.91 2.37
CA ALA A 246 23.93 24.17 3.33
C ALA A 246 23.87 22.65 3.11
N ASP A 247 22.70 22.14 2.74
CA ASP A 247 22.49 20.70 2.44
C ASP A 247 23.24 20.32 1.15
N ILE A 248 23.11 21.12 0.11
CA ILE A 248 23.81 20.90 -1.17
C ILE A 248 25.33 20.92 -0.92
N ASN A 249 25.87 21.90 -0.18
CA ASN A 249 27.29 21.99 0.11
C ASN A 249 27.82 20.80 0.91
N ARG A 250 27.06 20.29 1.88
CA ARG A 250 27.39 19.08 2.64
C ARG A 250 27.46 17.85 1.72
N LEU A 251 26.52 17.75 0.76
CA LEU A 251 26.52 16.65 -0.19
C LEU A 251 27.62 16.76 -1.23
N VAL A 252 27.99 17.97 -1.67
CA VAL A 252 29.18 18.20 -2.49
C VAL A 252 30.43 17.69 -1.77
N GLU A 253 30.60 18.02 -0.48
CA GLU A 253 31.72 17.52 0.34
C GLU A 253 31.75 15.99 0.39
N LEU A 254 30.61 15.36 0.67
CA LEU A 254 30.48 13.91 0.71
C LEU A 254 30.84 13.25 -0.64
N VAL A 255 30.31 13.76 -1.73
CA VAL A 255 30.51 13.24 -3.09
C VAL A 255 31.99 13.35 -3.50
N VAL A 256 32.63 14.48 -3.21
CA VAL A 256 34.03 14.74 -3.52
C VAL A 256 34.97 13.84 -2.64
N THR A 257 34.72 13.81 -1.32
CA THR A 257 35.55 13.08 -0.37
C THR A 257 35.49 11.57 -0.62
N ARG A 258 34.29 11.03 -0.89
CA ARG A 258 34.09 9.60 -1.14
C ARG A 258 34.30 9.20 -2.59
N ARG A 259 34.62 10.14 -3.48
CA ARG A 259 34.78 9.93 -4.92
C ARG A 259 33.58 9.20 -5.55
N ILE A 260 32.38 9.63 -5.21
CA ILE A 260 31.14 9.03 -5.74
C ILE A 260 31.11 9.25 -7.25
N PRO A 261 30.99 8.17 -8.07
CA PRO A 261 31.16 8.29 -9.51
C PRO A 261 29.95 8.87 -10.23
N ALA A 262 28.75 8.67 -9.68
CA ALA A 262 27.50 9.04 -10.33
C ALA A 262 26.43 9.48 -9.34
N VAL A 263 25.57 10.38 -9.78
CA VAL A 263 24.33 10.81 -9.12
C VAL A 263 23.15 10.63 -10.07
N PHE A 264 21.92 10.55 -9.53
CA PHE A 264 20.75 10.20 -10.31
C PHE A 264 19.68 11.28 -10.20
N ILE A 265 18.99 11.53 -11.32
CA ILE A 265 17.76 12.33 -11.34
C ILE A 265 16.54 11.42 -11.28
N GLU A 266 15.38 12.01 -11.06
CA GLU A 266 14.12 11.29 -10.86
C GLU A 266 13.03 11.83 -11.79
N THR A 267 12.07 10.97 -12.16
CA THR A 267 11.01 11.35 -13.10
C THR A 267 9.97 12.29 -12.50
N SER A 268 9.79 12.27 -11.18
CA SER A 268 8.77 13.04 -10.45
C SER A 268 9.31 14.29 -9.74
N VAL A 269 10.63 14.49 -9.69
CA VAL A 269 11.28 15.57 -8.95
C VAL A 269 12.16 16.41 -9.89
N SER A 270 12.24 17.71 -9.62
CA SER A 270 13.13 18.61 -10.40
C SER A 270 14.60 18.21 -10.24
N ASP A 271 15.34 18.23 -11.34
CA ASP A 271 16.77 17.90 -11.41
C ASP A 271 17.70 19.04 -10.95
N ARG A 272 17.15 20.24 -10.64
CA ARG A 272 17.94 21.44 -10.30
C ARG A 272 18.92 21.23 -9.17
N SER A 273 18.48 20.55 -8.10
CA SER A 273 19.33 20.30 -6.94
C SER A 273 20.47 19.32 -7.24
N VAL A 274 20.21 18.33 -8.11
CA VAL A 274 21.25 17.39 -8.61
C VAL A 274 22.22 18.10 -9.55
N ALA A 275 21.73 19.00 -10.40
CA ALA A 275 22.59 19.83 -11.25
C ALA A 275 23.53 20.71 -10.42
N ALA A 276 23.01 21.41 -9.40
CA ALA A 276 23.82 22.23 -8.49
C ALA A 276 24.85 21.40 -7.71
N LEU A 277 24.50 20.18 -7.30
CA LEU A 277 25.42 19.25 -6.66
C LEU A 277 26.59 18.89 -7.58
N ARG A 278 26.31 18.56 -8.84
CA ARG A 278 27.34 18.22 -9.84
C ARG A 278 28.26 19.40 -10.14
N GLU A 279 27.70 20.60 -10.35
CA GLU A 279 28.47 21.83 -10.54
C GLU A 279 29.39 22.12 -9.34
N GLY A 280 28.87 21.98 -8.12
CA GLY A 280 29.64 22.16 -6.89
C GLY A 280 30.77 21.15 -6.74
N ALA A 281 30.57 19.89 -7.15
CA ALA A 281 31.62 18.86 -7.14
C ALA A 281 32.69 19.14 -8.21
N ALA A 282 32.30 19.50 -9.42
CA ALA A 282 33.22 19.89 -10.52
C ALA A 282 34.10 21.09 -10.12
N ALA A 283 33.54 22.11 -9.46
CA ALA A 283 34.28 23.27 -8.95
C ALA A 283 35.36 22.87 -7.89
N ARG A 284 35.22 21.68 -7.25
CA ARG A 284 36.18 21.09 -6.33
C ARG A 284 37.09 20.03 -6.95
N GLY A 285 37.08 19.93 -8.29
CA GLY A 285 37.95 19.03 -9.06
C GLY A 285 37.45 17.57 -9.10
N HIS A 286 36.20 17.31 -8.85
CA HIS A 286 35.58 15.99 -8.96
C HIS A 286 34.43 15.97 -9.95
N GLU A 287 34.67 15.37 -11.12
CA GLU A 287 33.64 15.19 -12.14
C GLU A 287 32.69 14.05 -11.76
N VAL A 288 31.42 14.36 -11.56
CA VAL A 288 30.36 13.40 -11.19
C VAL A 288 29.48 13.16 -12.41
N SER A 289 29.37 11.91 -12.84
CA SER A 289 28.52 11.53 -13.94
C SER A 289 27.04 11.58 -13.56
N LEU A 290 26.17 11.87 -14.55
CA LEU A 290 24.75 11.59 -14.41
C LEU A 290 24.53 10.09 -14.71
N GLY A 291 24.19 9.33 -13.66
CA GLY A 291 24.04 7.86 -13.73
C GLY A 291 22.76 7.43 -14.46
N GLY A 292 21.83 8.35 -14.67
CA GLY A 292 20.56 8.13 -15.37
C GLY A 292 19.38 8.67 -14.59
N THR A 293 18.19 8.38 -15.14
CA THR A 293 16.89 8.77 -14.54
C THR A 293 16.26 7.57 -13.86
N LEU A 294 15.82 7.73 -12.62
CA LEU A 294 15.13 6.71 -11.84
C LEU A 294 13.62 7.03 -11.74
N LEU A 295 12.85 5.97 -11.67
CA LEU A 295 11.42 6.02 -11.36
C LEU A 295 11.27 5.95 -9.85
N SER A 296 10.87 7.05 -9.21
CA SER A 296 10.71 7.14 -7.75
C SER A 296 9.24 7.04 -7.33
N ASP A 297 8.49 8.14 -7.39
CA ASP A 297 7.13 8.24 -6.85
C ASP A 297 6.04 7.98 -7.90
N SER A 298 6.47 7.69 -9.12
CA SER A 298 5.57 7.29 -10.20
C SER A 298 6.21 6.22 -11.07
N LEU A 299 5.36 5.39 -11.67
CA LEU A 299 5.75 4.46 -12.73
C LEU A 299 5.94 5.21 -14.04
N GLY A 300 6.53 4.54 -15.02
CA GLY A 300 6.64 5.05 -16.38
C GLY A 300 5.28 5.30 -17.02
N GLY A 301 5.25 6.28 -17.93
CA GLY A 301 4.05 6.55 -18.72
C GLY A 301 3.77 5.46 -19.76
N PRO A 302 2.61 5.51 -20.42
CA PRO A 302 2.22 4.53 -21.43
C PRO A 302 3.29 4.40 -22.54
N GLY A 303 3.67 3.17 -22.87
CA GLY A 303 4.68 2.87 -23.90
C GLY A 303 6.13 3.00 -23.45
N SER A 304 6.38 3.28 -22.16
CA SER A 304 7.73 3.38 -21.59
C SER A 304 8.39 2.01 -21.32
N GLY A 305 7.61 0.93 -21.23
CA GLY A 305 8.05 -0.39 -20.78
C GLY A 305 8.26 -0.49 -19.27
N ALA A 306 7.87 0.55 -18.50
CA ALA A 306 7.99 0.60 -17.05
C ALA A 306 6.67 1.01 -16.36
N GLU A 307 5.54 0.60 -16.97
CA GLU A 307 4.18 0.91 -16.48
C GLU A 307 3.75 0.09 -15.27
N THR A 308 4.53 -0.94 -14.89
CA THR A 308 4.30 -1.75 -13.69
C THR A 308 5.44 -1.56 -12.69
N LEU A 309 5.16 -1.79 -11.40
CA LEU A 309 6.20 -1.72 -10.37
C LEU A 309 7.33 -2.71 -10.64
N GLU A 310 6.99 -3.92 -11.09
CA GLU A 310 7.99 -4.95 -11.43
C GLU A 310 8.95 -4.47 -12.51
N ALA A 311 8.42 -3.86 -13.57
CA ALA A 311 9.23 -3.31 -14.67
C ALA A 311 10.07 -2.10 -14.23
N ALA A 312 9.47 -1.19 -13.45
CA ALA A 312 10.14 0.00 -12.92
C ALA A 312 11.32 -0.36 -12.00
N LEU A 313 11.14 -1.32 -11.08
CA LEU A 313 12.23 -1.76 -10.18
C LEU A 313 13.37 -2.45 -10.96
N ARG A 314 13.06 -3.24 -11.98
CA ARG A 314 14.08 -3.84 -12.88
C ARG A 314 14.84 -2.75 -13.66
N ALA A 315 14.14 -1.77 -14.19
CA ALA A 315 14.76 -0.65 -14.90
C ALA A 315 15.66 0.17 -13.98
N ASN A 316 15.19 0.51 -12.77
CA ASN A 316 16.00 1.21 -11.77
C ASN A 316 17.26 0.42 -11.40
N ALA A 317 17.12 -0.89 -11.10
CA ALA A 317 18.25 -1.75 -10.76
C ALA A 317 19.28 -1.84 -11.91
N ALA A 318 18.81 -1.90 -13.16
CA ALA A 318 19.68 -1.91 -14.33
C ALA A 318 20.44 -0.59 -14.48
N THR A 319 19.76 0.56 -14.33
CA THR A 319 20.35 1.90 -14.40
C THR A 319 21.39 2.10 -13.29
N ILE A 320 21.06 1.74 -12.05
CA ILE A 320 21.97 1.84 -10.90
C ILE A 320 23.20 0.93 -11.10
N ALA A 321 22.98 -0.34 -11.49
CA ALA A 321 24.08 -1.27 -11.71
C ALA A 321 25.01 -0.84 -12.84
N ALA A 322 24.48 -0.27 -13.92
CA ALA A 322 25.27 0.25 -15.03
C ALA A 322 26.17 1.43 -14.61
N ALA A 323 25.61 2.36 -13.81
CA ALA A 323 26.34 3.57 -13.42
C ALA A 323 27.36 3.31 -12.29
N LEU A 324 27.03 2.46 -11.30
CA LEU A 324 27.86 2.22 -10.14
C LEU A 324 28.78 0.99 -10.30
N GLY A 325 28.41 0.01 -11.15
CA GLY A 325 29.16 -1.21 -11.40
C GLY A 325 30.28 -1.05 -12.43
N SER A 326 30.20 -0.05 -13.34
CA SER A 326 31.25 0.17 -14.33
C SER A 326 32.52 0.72 -13.68
N SER A 327 33.64 0.02 -13.87
CA SER A 327 34.95 0.62 -13.68
C SER A 327 35.11 1.70 -14.75
N THR A 328 34.80 2.96 -14.42
CA THR A 328 35.30 4.07 -15.24
C THR A 328 36.80 4.09 -15.14
N PRO A 329 37.54 4.18 -16.25
CA PRO A 329 38.99 4.21 -16.24
C PRO A 329 39.55 5.42 -15.52
#